data_bcc9ee3ffd6cc4037991971544c24f9f
#
_entry.id   bcc9ee3ffd6cc4037991971544c24f9f
#
_cell.length_a   1.000
_cell.length_b   1.000
_cell.length_c   1.000
_cell.angle_alpha   90.00
_cell.angle_beta   90.00
_cell.angle_gamma   90.00
#
_symmetry.space_group_name_H-M   'P 1'
#
loop_
_entity.id
_entity.type
_entity.pdbx_description
1 polymer ?
#
loop_
_entity_poly.entity_id
_entity_poly.type
_entity_poly.pdbx_seq_one_letter_code
_entity_poly.pdbx_strand_id
1 'polypeptide(L)'
;ASSLVMSMRSIGYSFNNAIADIIDNSITADADQINIECNWNGEEPTIEIVDNGNGMDKEELIEAMRPGTKSPLSERSLEDLGRFGLGLKTASFSQCKRLVVKTYKDSSFNQAIWDLDNVQRLNKWFLEVEDTEDINEEFKKGTVVRWEKVDTLSQKNKEDAEENFNSVVSDLRKHIGITFHRYINGDQRKIIFKVNGIECKAFDPFFSEKSTPLPIEKISNPIINCEIRGFTLPSKNKCSDFEWDYYAGKEGYLFNQGFYLYRNGRLISLPTWFGIEKKTPKRKLCRVRIDIDNKSDLFWQLDVKKSSAVPPPLVRRRLKKILNALVSPAERNFNDKAKRLTNREIIPVWQRAKKNDGIYYSVNRNHPLIQEL
;
A
#
# COMPACT_ATOMS: atom_id res chain seq x y z
N ALA A 1 -20.35 -16.45 -20.32
CA ALA A 1 -20.25 -15.28 -19.42
C ALA A 1 -20.01 -15.74 -17.98
N SER A 2 -20.81 -16.67 -17.47
CA SER A 2 -20.77 -17.14 -16.08
C SER A 2 -19.38 -17.64 -15.64
N SER A 3 -18.74 -18.54 -16.40
CA SER A 3 -17.40 -19.08 -16.05
C SER A 3 -16.33 -18.00 -15.94
N LEU A 4 -16.38 -16.98 -16.81
CA LEU A 4 -15.39 -15.90 -16.79
C LEU A 4 -15.60 -14.99 -15.56
N VAL A 5 -16.85 -14.69 -15.19
CA VAL A 5 -17.17 -13.97 -13.96
C VAL A 5 -16.64 -14.71 -12.74
N MET A 6 -16.86 -16.02 -12.65
CA MET A 6 -16.36 -16.83 -11.53
C MET A 6 -14.83 -16.82 -11.47
N SER A 7 -14.15 -16.90 -12.64
CA SER A 7 -12.69 -16.77 -12.70
C SER A 7 -12.21 -15.39 -12.25
N MET A 8 -12.90 -14.29 -12.61
CA MET A 8 -12.57 -12.94 -12.14
C MET A 8 -12.75 -12.81 -10.63
N ARG A 9 -13.79 -13.40 -10.06
CA ARG A 9 -14.03 -13.43 -8.60
C ARG A 9 -12.92 -14.21 -7.85
N SER A 10 -12.40 -15.28 -8.44
CA SER A 10 -11.36 -16.14 -7.84
C SER A 10 -9.95 -15.53 -7.89
N ILE A 11 -9.76 -14.37 -8.51
CA ILE A 11 -8.43 -13.70 -8.57
C ILE A 11 -7.86 -13.40 -7.16
N GLY A 12 -8.72 -13.30 -6.12
CA GLY A 12 -8.28 -13.20 -4.72
C GLY A 12 -7.74 -11.81 -4.37
N TYR A 13 -8.47 -10.76 -4.73
CA TYR A 13 -8.23 -9.42 -4.18
C TYR A 13 -8.55 -9.39 -2.68
N SER A 14 -7.70 -8.74 -1.89
CA SER A 14 -8.11 -8.28 -0.57
C SER A 14 -9.03 -7.07 -0.70
N PHE A 15 -9.93 -6.87 0.28
CA PHE A 15 -10.83 -5.72 0.30
C PHE A 15 -10.08 -4.39 0.14
N ASN A 16 -9.01 -4.18 0.91
CA ASN A 16 -8.22 -2.94 0.86
C ASN A 16 -7.57 -2.69 -0.51
N ASN A 17 -7.08 -3.74 -1.18
CA ASN A 17 -6.48 -3.60 -2.51
C ASN A 17 -7.55 -3.33 -3.57
N ALA A 18 -8.74 -3.92 -3.43
CA ALA A 18 -9.85 -3.66 -4.34
C ALA A 18 -10.29 -2.20 -4.26
N ILE A 19 -10.46 -1.64 -3.05
CA ILE A 19 -10.74 -0.21 -2.85
C ILE A 19 -9.61 0.67 -3.43
N ALA A 20 -8.34 0.30 -3.20
CA ALA A 20 -7.22 1.08 -3.72
C ALA A 20 -7.19 1.13 -5.26
N ASP A 21 -7.62 0.08 -5.95
CA ASP A 21 -7.71 0.08 -7.42
C ASP A 21 -8.89 0.94 -7.94
N ILE A 22 -9.97 1.08 -7.16
CA ILE A 22 -11.04 2.05 -7.48
C ILE A 22 -10.53 3.48 -7.26
N ILE A 23 -9.83 3.74 -6.15
CA ILE A 23 -9.20 5.03 -5.86
C ILE A 23 -8.22 5.43 -6.98
N ASP A 24 -7.44 4.50 -7.54
CA ASP A 24 -6.56 4.79 -8.67
C ASP A 24 -7.32 5.37 -9.87
N ASN A 25 -8.54 4.89 -10.15
CA ASN A 25 -9.38 5.43 -11.22
C ASN A 25 -9.85 6.86 -10.89
N SER A 26 -10.25 7.12 -9.65
CA SER A 26 -10.64 8.45 -9.18
C SER A 26 -9.47 9.45 -9.29
N ILE A 27 -8.24 9.04 -8.94
CA ILE A 27 -7.04 9.85 -9.11
C ILE A 27 -6.77 10.15 -10.59
N THR A 28 -6.92 9.15 -11.46
CA THR A 28 -6.77 9.30 -12.91
C THR A 28 -7.85 10.22 -13.52
N ALA A 29 -9.04 10.27 -12.92
CA ALA A 29 -10.12 11.18 -13.28
C ALA A 29 -9.99 12.58 -12.67
N ASP A 30 -8.83 12.94 -12.12
CA ASP A 30 -8.53 14.25 -11.52
C ASP A 30 -9.35 14.60 -10.26
N ALA A 31 -9.82 13.61 -9.52
CA ALA A 31 -10.46 13.85 -8.24
C ALA A 31 -9.48 14.40 -7.19
N ASP A 32 -9.88 15.43 -6.45
CA ASP A 32 -9.15 15.95 -5.28
C ASP A 32 -9.84 15.61 -3.95
N GLN A 33 -11.05 15.06 -4.01
CA GLN A 33 -11.78 14.51 -2.86
C GLN A 33 -12.31 13.12 -3.21
N ILE A 34 -12.06 12.16 -2.32
CA ILE A 34 -12.52 10.78 -2.44
C ILE A 34 -13.10 10.36 -1.10
N ASN A 35 -14.40 10.08 -1.07
CA ASN A 35 -15.14 9.66 0.11
C ASN A 35 -15.51 8.19 -0.04
N ILE A 36 -15.24 7.39 0.97
CA ILE A 36 -15.61 5.98 1.04
C ILE A 36 -16.59 5.79 2.19
N GLU A 37 -17.80 5.37 1.86
CA GLU A 37 -18.84 5.06 2.83
C GLU A 37 -19.02 3.55 2.92
N CYS A 38 -18.79 3.01 4.12
CA CYS A 38 -18.92 1.60 4.43
C CYS A 38 -20.08 1.44 5.40
N ASN A 39 -21.21 0.90 4.94
CA ASN A 39 -22.43 0.77 5.72
C ASN A 39 -22.69 -0.70 6.06
N TRP A 40 -22.82 -0.98 7.36
CA TRP A 40 -23.27 -2.26 7.86
C TRP A 40 -24.81 -2.27 7.95
N ASN A 41 -25.46 -3.01 7.05
CA ASN A 41 -26.93 -3.15 7.00
C ASN A 41 -27.36 -4.52 7.51
N GLY A 42 -26.62 -5.11 8.44
CA GLY A 42 -26.84 -6.46 8.91
C GLY A 42 -26.28 -7.53 7.96
N GLU A 43 -27.12 -8.16 7.13
CA GLU A 43 -26.66 -9.26 6.27
C GLU A 43 -26.07 -8.80 4.91
N GLU A 44 -26.36 -7.57 4.50
CA GLU A 44 -25.93 -7.05 3.19
C GLU A 44 -25.18 -5.71 3.33
N PRO A 45 -23.92 -5.72 3.69
CA PRO A 45 -23.13 -4.51 3.76
C PRO A 45 -23.01 -3.86 2.37
N THR A 46 -22.97 -2.53 2.35
CA THR A 46 -22.76 -1.75 1.13
C THR A 46 -21.52 -0.87 1.26
N ILE A 47 -20.77 -0.74 0.16
CA ILE A 47 -19.62 0.12 0.06
C ILE A 47 -19.85 1.10 -1.07
N GLU A 48 -19.61 2.38 -0.81
CA GLU A 48 -19.74 3.43 -1.81
C GLU A 48 -18.48 4.26 -1.84
N ILE A 49 -17.89 4.42 -3.03
CA ILE A 49 -16.72 5.25 -3.28
C ILE A 49 -17.19 6.41 -4.17
N VAL A 50 -17.11 7.63 -3.64
CA VAL A 50 -17.55 8.86 -4.28
C VAL A 50 -16.35 9.73 -4.55
N ASP A 51 -16.16 10.13 -5.80
CA ASP A 51 -15.14 11.09 -6.19
C ASP A 51 -15.75 12.32 -6.89
N ASN A 52 -15.04 13.43 -6.85
CA ASN A 52 -15.37 14.67 -7.54
C ASN A 52 -14.54 14.87 -8.83
N GLY A 53 -14.11 13.79 -9.45
CA GLY A 53 -13.32 13.79 -10.68
C GLY A 53 -14.09 14.28 -11.91
N ASN A 54 -13.53 14.05 -13.09
CA ASN A 54 -14.10 14.55 -14.36
C ASN A 54 -15.42 13.88 -14.73
N GLY A 55 -15.78 12.73 -14.14
CA GLY A 55 -16.94 11.94 -14.54
C GLY A 55 -16.78 11.31 -15.92
N MET A 56 -17.85 10.72 -16.41
CA MET A 56 -17.91 10.03 -17.70
C MET A 56 -19.22 10.38 -18.41
N ASP A 57 -19.17 10.57 -19.73
CA ASP A 57 -20.39 10.53 -20.55
C ASP A 57 -20.91 9.09 -20.69
N LYS A 58 -22.01 8.90 -21.39
CA LYS A 58 -22.65 7.60 -21.54
C LYS A 58 -21.77 6.58 -22.24
N GLU A 59 -21.12 7.00 -23.30
CA GLU A 59 -20.23 6.17 -24.11
C GLU A 59 -18.98 5.76 -23.29
N GLU A 60 -18.37 6.70 -22.58
CA GLU A 60 -17.25 6.45 -21.68
C GLU A 60 -17.63 5.50 -20.54
N LEU A 61 -18.83 5.66 -19.95
CA LEU A 61 -19.33 4.77 -18.92
C LEU A 61 -19.51 3.35 -19.44
N ILE A 62 -20.17 3.17 -20.59
CA ILE A 62 -20.36 1.86 -21.23
C ILE A 62 -18.99 1.23 -21.52
N GLU A 63 -18.06 1.98 -22.05
CA GLU A 63 -16.68 1.51 -22.32
C GLU A 63 -15.98 1.12 -21.02
N ALA A 64 -16.05 1.95 -19.96
CA ALA A 64 -15.48 1.65 -18.66
C ALA A 64 -16.08 0.39 -18.02
N MET A 65 -17.36 0.12 -18.27
CA MET A 65 -18.07 -1.06 -17.75
C MET A 65 -17.88 -2.30 -18.61
N ARG A 66 -17.48 -2.21 -19.86
CA ARG A 66 -17.28 -3.35 -20.75
C ARG A 66 -16.06 -4.19 -20.33
N PRO A 67 -16.17 -5.52 -20.19
CA PRO A 67 -15.02 -6.37 -19.86
C PRO A 67 -13.95 -6.38 -20.96
N GLY A 68 -12.69 -6.07 -20.62
CA GLY A 68 -11.55 -6.29 -21.52
C GLY A 68 -11.35 -5.26 -22.64
N THR A 69 -11.73 -4.00 -22.45
CA THR A 69 -11.75 -2.94 -23.49
C THR A 69 -10.37 -2.39 -23.86
N LYS A 70 -9.43 -2.30 -22.93
CA LYS A 70 -8.09 -1.74 -23.21
C LYS A 70 -7.01 -2.80 -23.12
N SER A 71 -6.24 -2.96 -24.21
CA SER A 71 -5.05 -3.80 -24.19
C SER A 71 -4.03 -3.28 -23.17
N PRO A 72 -3.36 -4.16 -22.39
CA PRO A 72 -2.21 -3.78 -21.57
C PRO A 72 -1.06 -3.12 -22.34
N LEU A 73 -1.04 -3.29 -23.67
CA LEU A 73 -0.01 -2.79 -24.60
C LEU A 73 -0.37 -1.44 -25.23
N SER A 74 -1.60 -0.91 -25.01
CA SER A 74 -1.98 0.39 -25.56
C SER A 74 -1.17 1.52 -24.89
N GLU A 75 -0.81 2.54 -25.68
CA GLU A 75 -0.16 3.76 -25.17
C GLU A 75 -1.07 4.46 -24.16
N ARG A 76 -0.49 4.90 -23.05
CA ARG A 76 -1.19 5.55 -21.93
C ARG A 76 -0.46 6.81 -21.52
N SER A 77 -1.21 7.74 -20.91
CA SER A 77 -0.59 8.91 -20.30
C SER A 77 0.37 8.49 -19.17
N LEU A 78 1.39 9.30 -18.94
CA LEU A 78 2.38 9.06 -17.88
C LEU A 78 1.76 9.07 -16.47
N GLU A 79 0.60 9.71 -16.33
CA GLU A 79 -0.11 9.89 -15.04
C GLU A 79 -1.15 8.80 -14.76
N ASP A 80 -1.47 7.94 -15.76
CA ASP A 80 -2.46 6.88 -15.61
C ASP A 80 -1.99 5.82 -14.57
N LEU A 81 -2.73 5.68 -13.48
CA LEU A 81 -2.51 4.67 -12.45
C LEU A 81 -3.12 3.30 -12.82
N GLY A 82 -4.06 3.25 -13.78
CA GLY A 82 -4.65 2.03 -14.29
C GLY A 82 -3.74 1.32 -15.27
N ARG A 83 -3.52 0.00 -15.13
CA ARG A 83 -2.63 -0.77 -16.03
C ARG A 83 -3.38 -1.65 -17.02
N PHE A 84 -4.43 -2.33 -16.59
CA PHE A 84 -5.02 -3.45 -17.32
C PHE A 84 -6.39 -3.15 -17.93
N GLY A 85 -6.99 -1.99 -17.65
CA GLY A 85 -8.38 -1.69 -18.05
C GLY A 85 -9.42 -2.64 -17.43
N LEU A 86 -8.97 -3.47 -16.49
CA LEU A 86 -9.78 -4.46 -15.79
C LEU A 86 -10.01 -4.09 -14.31
N GLY A 87 -9.27 -3.12 -13.77
CA GLY A 87 -9.23 -2.81 -12.34
C GLY A 87 -10.60 -2.60 -11.73
N LEU A 88 -11.44 -1.72 -12.32
CA LEU A 88 -12.80 -1.48 -11.84
C LEU A 88 -13.60 -2.78 -11.71
N LYS A 89 -13.62 -3.61 -12.76
CA LYS A 89 -14.44 -4.82 -12.81
C LYS A 89 -13.89 -5.95 -11.96
N THR A 90 -12.58 -6.24 -12.08
CA THR A 90 -11.97 -7.34 -11.31
C THR A 90 -11.94 -7.03 -9.82
N ALA A 91 -11.61 -5.80 -9.44
CA ALA A 91 -11.65 -5.37 -8.05
C ALA A 91 -13.09 -5.49 -7.50
N SER A 92 -14.08 -4.88 -8.19
CA SER A 92 -15.46 -4.90 -7.73
C SER A 92 -16.07 -6.31 -7.69
N PHE A 93 -15.94 -7.09 -8.77
CA PHE A 93 -16.51 -8.44 -8.83
C PHE A 93 -15.88 -9.39 -7.82
N SER A 94 -14.61 -9.15 -7.42
CA SER A 94 -14.00 -9.94 -6.35
C SER A 94 -14.64 -9.70 -4.99
N GLN A 95 -15.34 -8.58 -4.79
CA GLN A 95 -15.90 -8.16 -3.50
C GLN A 95 -17.42 -8.24 -3.43
N CYS A 96 -18.12 -7.97 -4.55
CA CYS A 96 -19.56 -7.85 -4.57
C CYS A 96 -20.20 -8.63 -5.74
N LYS A 97 -21.52 -8.87 -5.64
CA LYS A 97 -22.31 -9.45 -6.74
C LYS A 97 -23.06 -8.40 -7.54
N ARG A 98 -23.24 -7.20 -6.99
CA ARG A 98 -23.89 -6.11 -7.71
C ARG A 98 -23.01 -4.86 -7.66
N LEU A 99 -22.59 -4.42 -8.85
CA LEU A 99 -21.78 -3.21 -9.07
C LEU A 99 -22.67 -2.17 -9.74
N VAL A 100 -22.82 -1.02 -9.09
CA VAL A 100 -23.49 0.16 -9.64
C VAL A 100 -22.46 1.26 -9.82
N VAL A 101 -22.38 1.83 -11.02
CA VAL A 101 -21.56 3.00 -11.29
C VAL A 101 -22.46 4.12 -11.77
N LYS A 102 -22.46 5.23 -11.02
CA LYS A 102 -23.14 6.47 -11.36
C LYS A 102 -22.09 7.51 -11.69
N THR A 103 -22.34 8.33 -12.69
CA THR A 103 -21.40 9.35 -13.11
C THR A 103 -22.10 10.61 -13.60
N TYR A 104 -21.49 11.75 -13.33
CA TYR A 104 -21.99 13.05 -13.71
C TYR A 104 -20.90 13.82 -14.47
N LYS A 105 -21.21 14.20 -15.73
CA LYS A 105 -20.33 14.97 -16.60
C LYS A 105 -21.17 15.88 -17.50
N ASP A 106 -20.78 17.15 -17.62
CA ASP A 106 -21.39 18.12 -18.54
C ASP A 106 -22.93 18.18 -18.46
N SER A 107 -23.48 18.21 -17.23
CA SER A 107 -24.93 18.20 -16.95
C SER A 107 -25.66 16.92 -17.38
N SER A 108 -24.94 15.86 -17.69
CA SER A 108 -25.48 14.53 -17.99
C SER A 108 -25.23 13.59 -16.81
N PHE A 109 -26.26 12.89 -16.39
CA PHE A 109 -26.19 11.87 -15.36
C PHE A 109 -26.46 10.50 -15.98
N ASN A 110 -25.54 9.56 -15.80
CA ASN A 110 -25.65 8.23 -16.35
C ASN A 110 -25.41 7.18 -15.26
N GLN A 111 -26.10 6.06 -15.35
CA GLN A 111 -25.92 4.93 -14.46
C GLN A 111 -25.74 3.63 -15.25
N ALA A 112 -24.83 2.77 -14.79
CA ALA A 112 -24.64 1.43 -15.34
C ALA A 112 -24.52 0.40 -14.23
N ILE A 113 -25.16 -0.76 -14.40
CA ILE A 113 -25.29 -1.78 -13.38
C ILE A 113 -24.85 -3.14 -13.93
N TRP A 114 -23.95 -3.80 -13.20
CA TRP A 114 -23.68 -5.22 -13.32
C TRP A 114 -24.32 -5.97 -12.16
N ASP A 115 -25.28 -6.86 -12.44
CA ASP A 115 -25.76 -7.85 -11.48
C ASP A 115 -25.28 -9.24 -11.90
N LEU A 116 -24.34 -9.81 -11.12
CA LEU A 116 -23.73 -11.10 -11.44
C LEU A 116 -24.69 -12.27 -11.31
N ASP A 117 -25.72 -12.16 -10.48
CA ASP A 117 -26.77 -13.19 -10.39
C ASP A 117 -27.55 -13.24 -11.71
N ASN A 118 -27.84 -12.08 -12.33
CA ASN A 118 -28.46 -11.98 -13.65
C ASN A 118 -27.54 -12.53 -14.76
N VAL A 119 -26.23 -12.19 -14.72
CA VAL A 119 -25.24 -12.72 -15.67
C VAL A 119 -25.16 -14.25 -15.59
N GLN A 120 -25.19 -14.82 -14.39
CA GLN A 120 -25.19 -16.27 -14.19
C GLN A 120 -26.46 -16.92 -14.69
N ARG A 121 -27.64 -16.37 -14.34
CA ARG A 121 -28.95 -16.88 -14.73
C ARG A 121 -29.15 -16.88 -16.25
N LEU A 122 -28.74 -15.79 -16.91
CA LEU A 122 -28.92 -15.63 -18.36
C LEU A 122 -27.75 -16.21 -19.18
N ASN A 123 -26.62 -16.51 -18.52
CA ASN A 123 -25.33 -16.87 -19.14
C ASN A 123 -24.90 -15.90 -20.25
N LYS A 124 -25.26 -14.63 -20.15
CA LYS A 124 -24.96 -13.54 -21.09
C LYS A 124 -24.38 -12.36 -20.34
N TRP A 125 -23.52 -11.60 -21.02
CA TRP A 125 -23.08 -10.30 -20.54
C TRP A 125 -24.24 -9.30 -20.73
N PHE A 126 -24.91 -8.97 -19.64
CA PHE A 126 -26.05 -8.07 -19.64
C PHE A 126 -25.73 -6.88 -18.71
N LEU A 127 -25.41 -5.74 -19.32
CA LEU A 127 -25.19 -4.47 -18.63
C LEU A 127 -26.49 -3.67 -18.70
N GLU A 128 -27.03 -3.32 -17.55
CA GLU A 128 -28.15 -2.38 -17.45
C GLU A 128 -27.58 -0.96 -17.52
N VAL A 129 -28.11 -0.14 -18.42
CA VAL A 129 -27.71 1.27 -18.56
C VAL A 129 -28.98 2.10 -18.49
N GLU A 130 -29.02 3.03 -17.55
CA GLU A 130 -30.16 3.90 -17.32
C GLU A 130 -29.71 5.36 -17.49
N ASP A 131 -30.51 6.12 -18.26
CA ASP A 131 -30.43 7.57 -18.27
C ASP A 131 -31.41 8.04 -17.17
N THR A 132 -30.87 8.53 -16.06
CA THR A 132 -31.72 9.00 -14.98
C THR A 132 -31.72 10.53 -14.95
N GLU A 133 -32.91 11.12 -14.84
CA GLU A 133 -33.08 12.55 -14.56
C GLU A 133 -32.93 12.86 -13.06
N ASP A 134 -32.63 11.87 -12.25
CA ASP A 134 -32.54 11.99 -10.79
C ASP A 134 -31.24 12.70 -10.39
N ILE A 135 -31.28 14.01 -10.53
CA ILE A 135 -30.21 14.91 -10.14
C ILE A 135 -30.28 15.07 -8.63
N ASN A 136 -29.44 14.36 -7.91
CA ASN A 136 -29.12 14.78 -6.55
C ASN A 136 -28.37 16.13 -6.69
N GLU A 137 -29.01 17.25 -6.30
CA GLU A 137 -28.48 18.61 -6.48
C GLU A 137 -27.10 18.82 -5.83
N GLU A 138 -26.72 17.94 -4.90
CA GLU A 138 -25.41 17.97 -4.23
C GLU A 138 -24.29 17.34 -5.10
N PHE A 139 -24.59 16.45 -6.05
CA PHE A 139 -23.59 15.76 -6.86
C PHE A 139 -23.55 16.27 -8.30
N LYS A 140 -22.73 17.30 -8.53
CA LYS A 140 -22.66 18.01 -9.83
C LYS A 140 -21.57 17.54 -10.77
N LYS A 141 -20.58 16.75 -10.30
CA LYS A 141 -19.43 16.28 -11.08
C LYS A 141 -18.80 15.07 -10.37
N GLY A 142 -18.33 14.09 -11.13
CA GLY A 142 -17.55 12.97 -10.61
C GLY A 142 -18.20 11.60 -10.81
N THR A 143 -17.77 10.64 -10.02
CA THR A 143 -18.22 9.24 -10.13
C THR A 143 -18.54 8.64 -8.76
N VAL A 144 -19.56 7.83 -8.71
CA VAL A 144 -19.95 6.99 -7.58
C VAL A 144 -19.82 5.53 -8.00
N VAL A 145 -18.95 4.78 -7.34
CA VAL A 145 -18.84 3.33 -7.48
C VAL A 145 -19.44 2.69 -6.24
N ARG A 146 -20.55 1.98 -6.40
CA ARG A 146 -21.25 1.35 -5.30
C ARG A 146 -21.25 -0.17 -5.43
N TRP A 147 -20.84 -0.84 -4.38
CA TRP A 147 -20.89 -2.29 -4.22
C TRP A 147 -22.07 -2.67 -3.34
N GLU A 148 -22.91 -3.52 -3.86
CA GLU A 148 -24.04 -4.11 -3.16
C GLU A 148 -23.89 -5.63 -3.18
N LYS A 149 -24.56 -6.33 -2.26
CA LYS A 149 -24.39 -7.77 -2.06
C LYS A 149 -22.90 -8.12 -1.86
N VAL A 150 -22.25 -7.44 -0.90
CA VAL A 150 -20.80 -7.61 -0.60
C VAL A 150 -20.63 -8.89 0.21
N ASP A 151 -20.50 -10.02 -0.48
CA ASP A 151 -20.47 -11.34 0.12
C ASP A 151 -19.13 -11.72 0.75
N THR A 152 -18.04 -10.99 0.45
CA THR A 152 -16.73 -11.20 1.09
C THR A 152 -16.66 -10.70 2.53
N LEU A 153 -17.51 -9.77 2.91
CA LEU A 153 -17.63 -9.22 4.26
C LEU A 153 -18.75 -9.87 5.06
N SER A 154 -19.65 -10.59 4.40
CA SER A 154 -20.76 -11.33 5.03
C SER A 154 -20.22 -12.63 5.61
N GLN A 155 -19.89 -12.65 6.89
CA GLN A 155 -19.46 -13.88 7.56
C GLN A 155 -20.68 -14.70 8.04
N LYS A 156 -20.54 -16.04 7.98
CA LYS A 156 -21.61 -16.98 8.39
C LYS A 156 -21.94 -16.95 9.88
N ASN A 157 -21.07 -16.43 10.74
CA ASN A 157 -21.27 -16.30 12.18
C ASN A 157 -21.73 -14.88 12.52
N LYS A 158 -23.00 -14.72 12.87
CA LYS A 158 -23.67 -13.42 13.06
C LYS A 158 -23.18 -12.62 14.28
N GLU A 159 -22.64 -13.27 15.32
CA GLU A 159 -22.30 -12.60 16.59
C GLU A 159 -21.11 -11.64 16.46
N ASP A 160 -20.14 -11.95 15.58
CA ASP A 160 -18.91 -11.13 15.41
C ASP A 160 -18.84 -10.37 14.07
N ALA A 161 -19.89 -10.46 13.24
CA ALA A 161 -19.84 -9.97 11.86
C ALA A 161 -19.71 -8.44 11.78
N GLU A 162 -20.43 -7.69 12.62
CA GLU A 162 -20.34 -6.24 12.69
C GLU A 162 -18.99 -5.77 13.24
N GLU A 163 -18.47 -6.43 14.27
CA GLU A 163 -17.15 -6.10 14.82
C GLU A 163 -16.03 -6.34 13.79
N ASN A 164 -16.10 -7.49 13.09
CA ASN A 164 -15.18 -7.77 11.98
C ASN A 164 -15.28 -6.73 10.86
N PHE A 165 -16.49 -6.31 10.48
CA PHE A 165 -16.70 -5.26 9.50
C PHE A 165 -16.04 -3.95 9.96
N ASN A 166 -16.28 -3.52 11.19
CA ASN A 166 -15.68 -2.31 11.76
C ASN A 166 -14.15 -2.39 11.82
N SER A 167 -13.60 -3.57 12.09
CA SER A 167 -12.15 -3.82 12.04
C SER A 167 -11.60 -3.65 10.62
N VAL A 168 -12.28 -4.20 9.61
CA VAL A 168 -11.91 -4.05 8.19
C VAL A 168 -11.94 -2.57 7.77
N VAL A 169 -12.96 -1.81 8.18
CA VAL A 169 -13.06 -0.37 7.90
C VAL A 169 -11.92 0.41 8.57
N SER A 170 -11.56 0.05 9.80
CA SER A 170 -10.42 0.66 10.49
C SER A 170 -9.09 0.36 9.78
N ASP A 171 -8.88 -0.87 9.32
CA ASP A 171 -7.68 -1.28 8.59
C ASP A 171 -7.63 -0.64 7.19
N LEU A 172 -8.79 -0.39 6.55
CA LEU A 172 -8.89 0.36 5.29
C LEU A 172 -8.31 1.77 5.43
N ARG A 173 -8.66 2.51 6.50
CA ARG A 173 -8.10 3.86 6.75
C ARG A 173 -6.58 3.86 6.84
N LYS A 174 -6.01 2.88 7.54
CA LYS A 174 -4.56 2.72 7.65
C LYS A 174 -3.93 2.36 6.30
N HIS A 175 -4.60 1.50 5.54
CA HIS A 175 -4.15 1.09 4.21
C HIS A 175 -4.13 2.28 3.23
N ILE A 176 -5.17 3.11 3.22
CA ILE A 176 -5.21 4.35 2.42
C ILE A 176 -4.09 5.29 2.89
N GLY A 177 -3.92 5.45 4.20
CA GLY A 177 -2.90 6.30 4.80
C GLY A 177 -1.48 5.96 4.38
N ILE A 178 -1.12 4.69 4.23
CA ILE A 178 0.21 4.29 3.75
C ILE A 178 0.29 4.24 2.23
N THR A 179 -0.75 3.77 1.54
CA THR A 179 -0.75 3.58 0.08
C THR A 179 -0.69 4.90 -0.65
N PHE A 180 -1.45 5.89 -0.19
CA PHE A 180 -1.61 7.19 -0.81
C PHE A 180 -1.00 8.35 0.00
N HIS A 181 -0.10 8.06 0.96
CA HIS A 181 0.44 9.10 1.86
C HIS A 181 1.03 10.30 1.13
N ARG A 182 1.63 10.09 -0.05
CA ARG A 182 2.23 11.17 -0.85
C ARG A 182 1.20 12.08 -1.50
N TYR A 183 0.00 11.55 -1.78
CA TYR A 183 -1.14 12.35 -2.22
C TYR A 183 -1.79 13.09 -1.05
N ILE A 184 -1.91 12.45 0.11
CA ILE A 184 -2.43 13.08 1.33
C ILE A 184 -1.52 14.23 1.77
N ASN A 185 -0.19 14.04 1.74
CA ASN A 185 0.78 15.07 2.11
C ASN A 185 0.92 16.18 1.05
N GLY A 186 0.53 15.93 -0.20
CA GLY A 186 0.67 16.87 -1.30
C GLY A 186 2.04 16.85 -1.99
N ASP A 187 2.86 15.80 -1.79
CA ASP A 187 4.14 15.61 -2.49
C ASP A 187 3.95 15.42 -4.01
N GLN A 188 2.76 14.95 -4.37
CA GLN A 188 2.23 14.91 -5.74
C GLN A 188 1.14 15.97 -5.86
N ARG A 189 -0.06 15.58 -6.27
CA ARG A 189 -1.27 16.38 -6.13
C ARG A 189 -1.90 16.10 -4.76
N LYS A 190 -2.37 17.13 -4.05
CA LYS A 190 -3.04 16.94 -2.77
C LYS A 190 -4.44 16.39 -2.96
N ILE A 191 -4.75 15.31 -2.27
CA ILE A 191 -6.06 14.65 -2.31
C ILE A 191 -6.55 14.41 -0.88
N ILE A 192 -7.82 14.69 -0.63
CA ILE A 192 -8.49 14.43 0.64
C ILE A 192 -9.22 13.09 0.54
N PHE A 193 -8.87 12.16 1.41
CA PHE A 193 -9.55 10.87 1.54
C PHE A 193 -10.31 10.81 2.84
N LYS A 194 -11.58 10.41 2.79
CA LYS A 194 -12.40 10.17 3.97
C LYS A 194 -12.98 8.76 3.94
N VAL A 195 -13.06 8.12 5.09
CA VAL A 195 -13.76 6.84 5.28
C VAL A 195 -14.77 7.00 6.41
N ASN A 196 -16.04 6.85 6.09
CA ASN A 196 -17.17 7.13 7.00
C ASN A 196 -17.02 8.52 7.64
N GLY A 197 -16.82 9.54 6.83
CA GLY A 197 -16.66 10.94 7.25
C GLY A 197 -15.34 11.28 7.94
N ILE A 198 -14.50 10.29 8.30
CA ILE A 198 -13.22 10.50 8.99
C ILE A 198 -12.09 10.63 7.97
N GLU A 199 -11.35 11.74 8.01
CA GLU A 199 -10.23 11.99 7.13
C GLU A 199 -9.06 11.02 7.41
N CYS A 200 -8.53 10.43 6.35
CA CYS A 200 -7.38 9.54 6.42
C CYS A 200 -6.09 10.35 6.62
N LYS A 201 -5.29 9.97 7.61
CA LYS A 201 -3.99 10.58 7.88
C LYS A 201 -2.90 9.88 7.09
N ALA A 202 -1.97 10.65 6.53
CA ALA A 202 -0.79 10.10 5.87
C ALA A 202 0.10 9.35 6.86
N PHE A 203 0.59 8.20 6.43
CA PHE A 203 1.62 7.46 7.14
C PHE A 203 2.86 7.34 6.24
N ASP A 204 3.88 8.17 6.49
CA ASP A 204 5.18 8.06 5.84
C ASP A 204 5.97 6.89 6.42
N PRO A 205 6.14 5.78 5.70
CA PRO A 205 6.83 4.62 6.24
C PRO A 205 8.33 4.85 6.48
N PHE A 206 8.90 5.92 5.93
CA PHE A 206 10.34 6.19 6.02
C PHE A 206 10.72 7.00 7.25
N PHE A 207 9.74 7.55 7.99
CA PHE A 207 10.00 8.47 9.09
C PHE A 207 10.99 9.57 8.66
N SER A 208 10.68 10.23 7.56
CA SER A 208 11.59 11.12 6.84
C SER A 208 12.14 12.25 7.70
N GLU A 209 11.41 12.70 8.70
CA GLU A 209 11.82 13.77 9.64
C GLU A 209 13.01 13.38 10.53
N LYS A 210 13.13 12.10 10.92
CA LYS A 210 14.14 11.64 11.89
C LYS A 210 15.10 10.57 11.33
N SER A 211 14.81 10.02 10.16
CA SER A 211 15.65 9.01 9.51
C SER A 211 16.91 9.61 8.91
N THR A 212 17.92 8.79 8.76
CA THR A 212 19.12 9.14 8.01
C THR A 212 18.99 8.65 6.59
N PRO A 213 18.79 9.54 5.60
CA PRO A 213 18.65 9.14 4.21
C PRO A 213 20.02 8.94 3.54
N LEU A 214 20.10 8.02 2.59
CA LEU A 214 21.19 7.96 1.62
C LEU A 214 20.95 8.95 0.47
N PRO A 215 21.99 9.30 -0.31
CA PRO A 215 21.81 10.00 -1.58
C PRO A 215 20.82 9.27 -2.50
N ILE A 216 20.10 10.04 -3.33
CA ILE A 216 19.21 9.46 -4.32
C ILE A 216 20.04 8.87 -5.45
N GLU A 217 19.79 7.60 -5.77
CA GLU A 217 20.31 6.98 -6.99
C GLU A 217 19.24 7.02 -8.08
N LYS A 218 19.60 7.58 -9.25
CA LYS A 218 18.74 7.59 -10.44
C LYS A 218 19.25 6.59 -11.45
N ILE A 219 18.36 5.77 -11.97
CA ILE A 219 18.63 4.88 -13.11
C ILE A 219 17.68 5.33 -14.21
N SER A 220 18.23 5.94 -15.25
CA SER A 220 17.48 6.40 -16.39
C SER A 220 18.11 5.86 -17.67
N ASN A 221 17.34 5.08 -18.43
CA ASN A 221 17.65 4.63 -19.77
C ASN A 221 16.32 4.49 -20.56
N PRO A 222 16.34 4.24 -21.88
CA PRO A 222 15.10 4.17 -22.68
C PRO A 222 14.05 3.17 -22.17
N ILE A 223 14.47 2.21 -21.35
CA ILE A 223 13.65 1.07 -20.93
C ILE A 223 13.23 1.20 -19.45
N ILE A 224 14.11 1.72 -18.60
CA ILE A 224 13.92 1.76 -17.15
C ILE A 224 14.20 3.17 -16.66
N ASN A 225 13.24 3.74 -15.98
CA ASN A 225 13.38 4.98 -15.25
C ASN A 225 12.96 4.74 -13.80
N CYS A 226 13.91 4.80 -12.86
CA CYS A 226 13.60 4.66 -11.45
C CYS A 226 14.52 5.51 -10.58
N GLU A 227 13.96 6.00 -9.47
CA GLU A 227 14.70 6.65 -8.40
C GLU A 227 14.71 5.76 -7.16
N ILE A 228 15.87 5.62 -6.53
CA ILE A 228 16.04 4.76 -5.36
C ILE A 228 16.65 5.58 -4.23
N ARG A 229 16.03 5.52 -3.05
CA ARG A 229 16.56 6.17 -1.85
C ARG A 229 16.45 5.25 -0.65
N GLY A 230 17.58 5.01 0.01
CA GLY A 230 17.64 4.26 1.25
C GLY A 230 17.45 5.16 2.48
N PHE A 231 16.82 4.59 3.53
CA PHE A 231 16.61 5.25 4.81
C PHE A 231 17.00 4.32 5.94
N THR A 232 17.75 4.84 6.91
CA THR A 232 17.97 4.19 8.19
C THR A 232 17.11 4.88 9.24
N LEU A 233 16.11 4.18 9.75
CA LEU A 233 15.23 4.71 10.78
C LEU A 233 15.99 4.93 12.08
N PRO A 234 15.57 5.90 12.90
CA PRO A 234 16.22 6.15 14.19
C PRO A 234 16.09 4.94 15.12
N SER A 235 17.05 4.78 16.02
CA SER A 235 16.96 3.78 17.10
C SER A 235 15.94 4.19 18.16
N LYS A 236 15.46 3.24 18.97
CA LYS A 236 14.47 3.50 20.04
C LYS A 236 14.88 4.67 20.96
N ASN A 237 16.17 4.83 21.22
CA ASN A 237 16.66 5.90 22.10
C ASN A 237 16.58 7.31 21.49
N LYS A 238 16.31 7.43 20.19
CA LYS A 238 16.17 8.70 19.44
C LYS A 238 14.71 9.05 19.15
N CYS A 239 13.78 8.25 19.64
CA CYS A 239 12.34 8.41 19.46
C CYS A 239 11.64 8.40 20.80
N SER A 240 10.46 9.02 20.88
CA SER A 240 9.51 8.73 21.94
C SER A 240 8.96 7.31 21.83
N ASP A 241 8.43 6.73 22.91
CA ASP A 241 7.80 5.41 22.87
C ASP A 241 6.61 5.40 21.90
N PHE A 242 5.82 6.48 21.86
CA PHE A 242 4.73 6.63 20.90
C PHE A 242 5.21 6.59 19.45
N GLU A 243 6.24 7.35 19.08
CA GLU A 243 6.81 7.32 17.72
C GLU A 243 7.38 5.96 17.37
N TRP A 244 8.08 5.34 18.33
CA TRP A 244 8.64 4.02 18.12
C TRP A 244 7.55 2.99 17.80
N ASP A 245 6.48 2.95 18.56
CA ASP A 245 5.37 2.02 18.37
C ASP A 245 4.56 2.37 17.11
N TYR A 246 4.37 3.65 16.83
CA TYR A 246 3.68 4.13 15.63
C TYR A 246 4.39 3.66 14.34
N TYR A 247 5.71 3.85 14.25
CA TYR A 247 6.49 3.44 13.07
C TYR A 247 6.82 1.94 13.02
N ALA A 248 6.69 1.25 14.13
CA ALA A 248 6.69 -0.22 14.17
C ALA A 248 5.45 -0.77 13.45
N GLY A 249 4.31 -0.10 13.60
CA GLY A 249 3.02 -0.57 13.12
C GLY A 249 2.62 -1.89 13.78
N LYS A 250 1.47 -2.43 13.37
CA LYS A 250 0.92 -3.69 13.93
C LYS A 250 1.87 -4.88 13.79
N GLU A 251 2.58 -4.97 12.66
CA GLU A 251 3.45 -6.11 12.31
C GLU A 251 4.91 -5.93 12.81
N GLY A 252 5.26 -4.77 13.34
CA GLY A 252 6.57 -4.47 13.90
C GLY A 252 7.67 -4.19 12.86
N TYR A 253 8.81 -3.71 13.35
CA TYR A 253 9.97 -3.33 12.52
C TYR A 253 10.53 -4.47 11.68
N LEU A 254 10.45 -5.71 12.18
CA LEU A 254 10.97 -6.87 11.45
C LEU A 254 10.17 -7.14 10.18
N PHE A 255 8.86 -6.95 10.22
CA PHE A 255 8.00 -7.10 9.06
C PHE A 255 8.16 -5.92 8.09
N ASN A 256 8.26 -4.70 8.61
CA ASN A 256 8.25 -3.45 7.84
C ASN A 256 9.62 -3.05 7.27
N GLN A 257 10.66 -3.87 7.38
CA GLN A 257 11.91 -3.66 6.66
C GLN A 257 11.78 -4.08 5.20
N GLY A 258 12.42 -3.35 4.28
CA GLY A 258 12.38 -3.78 2.88
C GLY A 258 12.36 -2.63 1.87
N PHE A 259 12.12 -3.04 0.64
CA PHE A 259 11.88 -2.16 -0.49
C PHE A 259 10.39 -1.82 -0.54
N TYR A 260 10.10 -0.55 -0.68
CA TYR A 260 8.78 0.04 -0.88
C TYR A 260 8.73 0.54 -2.31
N LEU A 261 7.93 -0.11 -3.15
CA LEU A 261 7.82 0.21 -4.56
C LEU A 261 6.65 1.17 -4.79
N TYR A 262 6.96 2.34 -5.33
CA TYR A 262 6.00 3.36 -5.71
C TYR A 262 5.91 3.46 -7.23
N ARG A 263 4.70 3.65 -7.72
CA ARG A 263 4.39 3.98 -9.09
C ARG A 263 3.59 5.26 -9.13
N ASN A 264 4.13 6.31 -9.74
CA ASN A 264 3.50 7.64 -9.75
C ASN A 264 3.06 8.11 -8.35
N GLY A 265 3.87 7.88 -7.32
CA GLY A 265 3.56 8.29 -5.95
C GLY A 265 2.65 7.35 -5.14
N ARG A 266 2.00 6.37 -5.77
CA ARG A 266 1.21 5.32 -5.11
C ARG A 266 2.10 4.16 -4.67
N LEU A 267 2.00 3.74 -3.42
CA LEU A 267 2.67 2.51 -2.95
C LEU A 267 2.01 1.28 -3.58
N ILE A 268 2.82 0.46 -4.28
CA ILE A 268 2.34 -0.71 -5.03
C ILE A 268 2.35 -1.98 -4.18
N SER A 269 3.41 -2.21 -3.42
CA SER A 269 3.54 -3.45 -2.66
C SER A 269 4.00 -3.21 -1.24
N LEU A 270 3.57 -4.11 -0.34
CA LEU A 270 4.10 -4.18 1.02
C LEU A 270 5.63 -4.43 0.99
N PRO A 271 6.36 -4.01 2.04
CA PRO A 271 7.81 -4.09 2.06
C PRO A 271 8.33 -5.51 1.93
N THR A 272 9.18 -5.71 0.94
CA THR A 272 9.85 -6.98 0.65
C THR A 272 11.28 -6.73 0.20
N TRP A 273 12.15 -7.71 0.36
CA TRP A 273 13.51 -7.65 -0.19
C TRP A 273 13.61 -8.22 -1.62
N PHE A 274 12.51 -8.50 -2.29
CA PHE A 274 12.44 -9.08 -3.64
C PHE A 274 13.34 -10.33 -3.81
N GLY A 275 13.47 -11.16 -2.76
CA GLY A 275 14.37 -12.31 -2.77
C GLY A 275 15.86 -11.98 -2.89
N ILE A 276 16.25 -10.72 -2.74
CA ILE A 276 17.66 -10.29 -2.69
C ILE A 276 18.27 -10.64 -1.34
N GLU A 277 17.46 -10.52 -0.29
CA GLU A 277 17.86 -10.72 1.10
C GLU A 277 16.71 -11.31 1.91
N LYS A 278 17.00 -11.82 3.11
CA LYS A 278 16.00 -12.24 4.09
C LYS A 278 15.75 -11.13 5.11
N LYS A 279 14.53 -11.09 5.68
CA LYS A 279 14.23 -10.20 6.79
C LYS A 279 15.00 -10.64 8.04
N THR A 280 15.79 -9.74 8.61
CA THR A 280 16.64 -10.02 9.77
C THR A 280 16.57 -8.89 10.81
N PRO A 281 16.77 -9.17 12.10
CA PRO A 281 16.82 -8.13 13.14
C PRO A 281 17.86 -7.04 12.89
N LYS A 282 18.97 -7.35 12.26
CA LYS A 282 20.03 -6.39 11.91
C LYS A 282 19.56 -5.31 10.93
N ARG A 283 18.58 -5.62 10.09
CA ARG A 283 18.04 -4.74 9.03
C ARG A 283 16.67 -4.16 9.37
N LYS A 284 16.16 -4.38 10.56
CA LYS A 284 14.81 -3.96 10.95
C LYS A 284 14.55 -2.44 10.82
N LEU A 285 15.62 -1.62 10.85
CA LEU A 285 15.55 -0.17 10.67
C LEU A 285 15.85 0.27 9.23
N CYS A 286 16.10 -0.65 8.29
CA CYS A 286 16.37 -0.33 6.90
C CYS A 286 15.08 -0.31 6.09
N ARG A 287 14.82 0.80 5.42
CA ARG A 287 13.73 0.94 4.44
C ARG A 287 14.26 1.60 3.18
N VAL A 288 13.81 1.15 2.03
CA VAL A 288 14.28 1.66 0.74
C VAL A 288 13.09 2.03 -0.14
N ARG A 289 13.01 3.27 -0.53
CA ARG A 289 12.02 3.78 -1.48
C ARG A 289 12.52 3.54 -2.90
N ILE A 290 11.64 3.03 -3.75
CA ILE A 290 11.86 2.87 -5.18
C ILE A 290 10.68 3.51 -5.89
N ASP A 291 10.94 4.55 -6.66
CA ASP A 291 9.95 5.22 -7.50
C ASP A 291 10.12 4.78 -8.95
N ILE A 292 9.06 4.34 -9.60
CA ILE A 292 9.02 3.97 -11.02
C ILE A 292 7.92 4.71 -11.75
N ASP A 293 8.09 4.85 -13.06
CA ASP A 293 7.09 5.37 -13.98
C ASP A 293 6.30 4.23 -14.67
N ASN A 294 5.27 4.61 -15.43
CA ASN A 294 4.42 3.67 -16.17
C ASN A 294 5.18 2.90 -17.25
N LYS A 295 6.24 3.46 -17.84
CA LYS A 295 7.04 2.80 -18.88
C LYS A 295 7.82 1.62 -18.33
N SER A 296 8.14 1.65 -17.06
CA SER A 296 8.89 0.60 -16.37
C SER A 296 8.06 -0.62 -15.99
N ASP A 297 6.73 -0.55 -16.05
CA ASP A 297 5.79 -1.59 -15.57
C ASP A 297 6.07 -2.99 -16.13
N LEU A 298 6.32 -3.10 -17.44
CA LEU A 298 6.57 -4.37 -18.10
C LEU A 298 7.85 -5.05 -17.60
N PHE A 299 8.86 -4.25 -17.30
CA PHE A 299 10.17 -4.74 -16.86
C PHE A 299 10.19 -5.15 -15.39
N TRP A 300 9.29 -4.57 -14.59
CA TRP A 300 9.10 -4.93 -13.18
C TRP A 300 8.18 -6.12 -12.97
N GLN A 301 7.60 -6.68 -14.06
CA GLN A 301 6.68 -7.82 -14.00
C GLN A 301 5.63 -7.68 -12.90
N LEU A 302 5.02 -6.48 -12.84
CA LEU A 302 3.97 -6.22 -11.85
C LEU A 302 2.77 -7.12 -12.14
N ASP A 303 2.25 -7.78 -11.11
CA ASP A 303 1.03 -8.56 -11.21
C ASP A 303 -0.24 -7.68 -11.30
N VAL A 304 -1.37 -8.29 -11.67
CA VAL A 304 -2.66 -7.59 -11.81
C VAL A 304 -3.11 -6.97 -10.50
N LYS A 305 -2.86 -7.64 -9.38
CA LYS A 305 -3.21 -7.17 -8.03
C LYS A 305 -2.21 -6.15 -7.47
N LYS A 306 -1.14 -5.85 -8.22
CA LYS A 306 -0.05 -4.98 -7.76
C LYS A 306 0.55 -5.46 -6.41
N SER A 307 0.55 -6.77 -6.14
CA SER A 307 1.02 -7.36 -4.88
C SER A 307 2.43 -7.90 -4.95
N SER A 308 2.94 -8.15 -6.16
CA SER A 308 4.29 -8.64 -6.39
C SER A 308 4.99 -7.88 -7.51
N ALA A 309 6.31 -7.79 -7.41
CA ALA A 309 7.18 -7.17 -8.40
C ALA A 309 8.52 -7.90 -8.46
N VAL A 310 9.08 -8.00 -9.66
CA VAL A 310 10.42 -8.56 -9.87
C VAL A 310 11.32 -7.47 -10.45
N PRO A 311 12.31 -6.99 -9.69
CA PRO A 311 13.19 -5.93 -10.19
C PRO A 311 14.05 -6.41 -11.35
N PRO A 312 14.21 -5.59 -12.41
CA PRO A 312 15.11 -5.87 -13.52
C PRO A 312 16.54 -6.13 -13.05
N PRO A 313 17.36 -6.94 -13.77
CA PRO A 313 18.71 -7.32 -13.33
C PRO A 313 19.63 -6.12 -13.02
N LEU A 314 19.54 -5.03 -13.78
CA LEU A 314 20.28 -3.81 -13.55
C LEU A 314 19.91 -3.17 -12.22
N VAL A 315 18.59 -3.01 -11.96
CA VAL A 315 18.06 -2.47 -10.71
C VAL A 315 18.44 -3.37 -9.54
N ARG A 316 18.27 -4.68 -9.68
CA ARG A 316 18.63 -5.66 -8.64
C ARG A 316 20.10 -5.54 -8.18
N ARG A 317 21.03 -5.28 -9.10
CA ARG A 317 22.44 -5.04 -8.76
C ARG A 317 22.63 -3.75 -7.95
N ARG A 318 21.91 -2.68 -8.29
CA ARG A 318 21.95 -1.41 -7.55
C ARG A 318 21.34 -1.54 -6.16
N LEU A 319 20.18 -2.22 -6.06
CA LEU A 319 19.53 -2.48 -4.77
C LEU A 319 20.45 -3.22 -3.78
N LYS A 320 21.25 -4.19 -4.25
CA LYS A 320 22.27 -4.86 -3.41
C LYS A 320 23.32 -3.90 -2.87
N LYS A 321 23.81 -2.94 -3.69
CA LYS A 321 24.78 -1.94 -3.24
C LYS A 321 24.20 -1.01 -2.19
N ILE A 322 23.00 -0.48 -2.42
CA ILE A 322 22.29 0.38 -1.47
C ILE A 322 22.05 -0.35 -0.15
N LEU A 323 21.64 -1.61 -0.21
CA LEU A 323 21.40 -2.42 0.97
C LEU A 323 22.68 -2.57 1.82
N ASN A 324 23.82 -2.82 1.19
CA ASN A 324 25.11 -2.90 1.89
C ASN A 324 25.50 -1.55 2.52
N ALA A 325 25.21 -0.43 1.87
CA ALA A 325 25.45 0.90 2.41
C ALA A 325 24.58 1.23 3.64
N LEU A 326 23.35 0.71 3.68
CA LEU A 326 22.41 0.91 4.80
C LEU A 326 22.75 0.07 6.04
N VAL A 327 23.38 -1.09 5.88
CA VAL A 327 23.65 -2.03 6.98
C VAL A 327 24.59 -1.40 8.02
N SER A 328 25.64 -0.72 7.59
CA SER A 328 26.63 -0.11 8.51
C SER A 328 26.02 0.89 9.51
N PRO A 329 25.18 1.86 9.10
CA PRO A 329 24.50 2.75 10.04
C PRO A 329 23.45 2.03 10.91
N ALA A 330 22.71 1.07 10.34
CA ALA A 330 21.71 0.31 11.08
C ALA A 330 22.33 -0.58 12.15
N GLU A 331 23.48 -1.20 11.87
CA GLU A 331 24.24 -1.99 12.84
C GLU A 331 24.84 -1.11 13.95
N ARG A 332 25.31 0.10 13.66
CA ARG A 332 25.76 1.05 14.69
C ARG A 332 24.62 1.41 15.64
N ASN A 333 23.46 1.76 15.10
CA ASN A 333 22.28 2.09 15.90
C ASN A 333 21.80 0.90 16.76
N PHE A 334 22.02 -0.33 16.30
CA PHE A 334 21.70 -1.55 17.05
C PHE A 334 22.74 -1.83 18.14
N ASN A 335 24.03 -1.66 17.84
CA ASN A 335 25.14 -1.95 18.75
C ASN A 335 25.31 -0.88 19.84
N ASP A 336 24.93 0.38 19.60
CA ASP A 336 24.96 1.44 20.62
C ASP A 336 24.06 1.13 21.82
N LYS A 337 22.97 0.39 21.59
CA LYS A 337 22.11 -0.10 22.68
C LYS A 337 22.82 -1.18 23.50
N ALA A 338 23.53 -2.08 22.87
CA ALA A 338 24.28 -3.13 23.57
C ALA A 338 25.41 -2.55 24.39
N LYS A 339 26.14 -1.55 23.87
CA LYS A 339 27.21 -0.85 24.61
C LYS A 339 26.68 -0.10 25.83
N ARG A 340 25.52 0.58 25.72
CA ARG A 340 24.92 1.30 26.85
C ARG A 340 24.34 0.39 27.95
N LEU A 341 23.88 -0.81 27.61
CA LEU A 341 23.44 -1.80 28.58
C LEU A 341 24.61 -2.42 29.38
N THR A 342 25.80 -2.46 28.78
CA THR A 342 27.03 -2.94 29.45
C THR A 342 27.75 -1.86 30.25
N ASN A 343 27.43 -0.56 30.04
CA ASN A 343 28.05 0.56 30.76
C ASN A 343 27.34 0.93 32.08
N ARG A 344 26.39 0.16 32.58
CA ARG A 344 25.85 0.36 33.91
C ARG A 344 26.73 -0.40 34.90
N GLU A 345 27.67 0.31 35.56
CA GLU A 345 28.27 0.02 36.87
C GLU A 345 28.59 -1.45 37.22
N ILE A 346 28.72 -2.32 36.24
CA ILE A 346 29.23 -3.66 36.47
C ILE A 346 30.72 -3.60 36.29
N ILE A 347 31.45 -3.49 37.40
CA ILE A 347 32.89 -3.71 37.41
C ILE A 347 33.11 -5.20 37.19
N PRO A 348 33.65 -5.63 36.03
CA PRO A 348 33.79 -7.05 35.77
C PRO A 348 34.90 -7.63 36.68
N VAL A 349 34.64 -8.79 37.27
CA VAL A 349 35.62 -9.54 38.06
C VAL A 349 36.84 -9.99 37.23
N TRP A 350 36.60 -10.18 35.90
CA TRP A 350 37.62 -10.58 34.94
C TRP A 350 37.87 -9.50 33.91
N GLN A 351 39.14 -9.15 33.65
CA GLN A 351 39.56 -8.28 32.57
C GLN A 351 40.05 -9.13 31.40
N ARG A 352 39.56 -8.79 30.20
CA ARG A 352 39.97 -9.42 28.94
C ARG A 352 41.04 -8.56 28.27
N ALA A 353 42.22 -9.13 28.05
CA ALA A 353 43.30 -8.52 27.30
C ALA A 353 43.59 -9.34 26.03
N LYS A 354 43.89 -8.65 24.91
CA LYS A 354 44.36 -9.25 23.66
C LYS A 354 45.83 -8.98 23.54
N LYS A 355 46.65 -10.05 23.46
CA LYS A 355 48.09 -10.00 23.04
C LYS A 355 48.22 -10.72 21.70
N ASN A 356 49.39 -10.58 21.05
CA ASN A 356 49.64 -11.11 19.71
C ASN A 356 49.33 -12.60 19.54
N ASP A 357 49.43 -13.38 20.59
CA ASP A 357 49.23 -14.84 20.60
C ASP A 357 47.83 -15.30 21.02
N GLY A 358 46.93 -14.35 21.37
CA GLY A 358 45.59 -14.78 21.80
C GLY A 358 44.87 -13.83 22.78
N ILE A 359 43.80 -14.35 23.33
CA ILE A 359 42.95 -13.64 24.31
C ILE A 359 43.27 -14.20 25.70
N TYR A 360 43.61 -13.30 26.62
CA TYR A 360 43.92 -13.63 28.02
C TYR A 360 42.85 -13.01 28.93
N TYR A 361 42.54 -13.70 29.98
CA TYR A 361 41.66 -13.20 31.04
C TYR A 361 42.48 -13.08 32.32
N SER A 362 42.39 -11.93 33.00
CA SER A 362 43.01 -11.72 34.33
C SER A 362 41.94 -11.24 35.32
N VAL A 363 42.18 -11.51 36.56
CA VAL A 363 41.29 -11.05 37.66
C VAL A 363 41.45 -9.55 37.79
N ASN A 364 40.32 -8.83 37.85
CA ASN A 364 40.31 -7.39 38.07
C ASN A 364 40.53 -7.11 39.57
N ARG A 365 41.79 -6.77 39.92
CA ARG A 365 42.18 -6.46 41.29
C ARG A 365 41.48 -5.22 41.90
N ASN A 366 40.88 -4.37 41.04
CA ASN A 366 40.11 -3.21 41.47
C ASN A 366 38.60 -3.52 41.65
N HIS A 367 38.21 -4.78 41.53
CA HIS A 367 36.83 -5.18 41.79
C HIS A 367 36.59 -5.21 43.32
N PRO A 368 35.44 -4.61 43.83
CA PRO A 368 35.22 -4.51 45.26
C PRO A 368 35.33 -5.87 45.98
N LEU A 369 34.75 -6.93 45.44
CA LEU A 369 34.85 -8.29 46.01
C LEU A 369 36.25 -8.88 46.01
N ILE A 370 37.19 -8.38 45.23
CA ILE A 370 38.58 -8.84 45.17
C ILE A 370 39.45 -8.02 46.12
N GLN A 371 39.04 -6.79 46.43
CA GLN A 371 39.72 -5.94 47.40
C GLN A 371 39.43 -6.31 48.85
N GLU A 372 38.35 -7.04 49.11
CA GLU A 372 37.95 -7.53 50.43
C GLU A 372 38.56 -8.91 50.74
N LEU A 373 39.22 -9.56 49.79
CA LEU A 373 39.96 -10.80 49.96
C LEU A 373 41.46 -10.54 50.18
#